data_d437509da7302bbcf3772432a8a38d2c
#
_entry.id   d437509da7302bbcf3772432a8a38d2c
#
_cell.length_a   1.000
_cell.length_b   1.000
_cell.length_c   1.000
_cell.angle_alpha   90.00
_cell.angle_beta   90.00
_cell.angle_gamma   90.00
#
_symmetry.space_group_name_H-M   'P 1'
#
loop_
_entity.id
_entity.type
_entity.pdbx_description
1 polymer ?
#
loop_
_entity_poly.entity_id
_entity_poly.type
_entity_poly.pdbx_seq_one_letter_code
_entity_poly.pdbx_strand_id
1 'polypeptide(L)'
;MTIVILGISVIGAILGFFVLNYPKGLIFLGDSGAYLIGFWISLLSLLLVNRHEEVSDWFPLLLCFYPIFETIFTIFRRYFIKRMSPGLPDSFHLHQLIFKRALRWIAIDNDERNKKNSMTAPYLWILSLFSIIPAILFWRYHQILKICAFIFSLCYLWLYVSIVRFKTPKFMIQRK
;
A
#
# COMPACT_ATOMS: atom_id res chain seq x y z
N MET A 1 13.03 20.87 15.54
CA MET A 1 14.33 20.24 15.16
C MET A 1 14.32 18.72 15.36
N THR A 2 13.91 18.20 16.50
CA THR A 2 13.90 16.75 16.82
C THR A 2 13.13 15.88 15.80
N ILE A 3 11.91 16.27 15.41
CA ILE A 3 11.09 15.51 14.44
C ILE A 3 11.81 15.38 13.08
N VAL A 4 12.47 16.45 12.64
CA VAL A 4 13.19 16.47 11.36
C VAL A 4 14.38 15.50 11.39
N ILE A 5 15.17 15.53 12.47
CA ILE A 5 16.33 14.63 12.63
C ILE A 5 15.89 13.18 12.66
N LEU A 6 14.86 12.86 13.45
CA LEU A 6 14.29 11.52 13.51
C LEU A 6 13.74 11.08 12.14
N GLY A 7 13.03 11.96 11.44
CA GLY A 7 12.50 11.68 10.09
C GLY A 7 13.61 11.38 9.08
N ILE A 8 14.67 12.20 9.04
CA ILE A 8 15.82 11.99 8.14
C ILE A 8 16.53 10.67 8.45
N SER A 9 16.71 10.32 9.74
CA SER A 9 17.32 9.05 10.14
C SER A 9 16.53 7.84 9.64
N VAL A 10 15.20 7.88 9.77
CA VAL A 10 14.31 6.80 9.26
C VAL A 10 14.36 6.74 7.74
N ILE A 11 14.32 7.87 7.05
CA ILE A 11 14.45 7.91 5.58
C ILE A 11 15.77 7.29 5.13
N GLY A 12 16.89 7.64 5.78
CA GLY A 12 18.18 7.05 5.46
C GLY A 12 18.22 5.53 5.62
N ALA A 13 17.65 5.01 6.70
CA ALA A 13 17.55 3.57 6.94
C ALA A 13 16.67 2.85 5.89
N ILE A 14 15.52 3.45 5.54
CA ILE A 14 14.63 2.90 4.50
C ILE A 14 15.29 2.93 3.13
N LEU A 15 16.01 4.00 2.77
CA LEU A 15 16.73 4.09 1.51
C LEU A 15 17.84 3.04 1.42
N GLY A 16 18.60 2.80 2.49
CA GLY A 16 19.60 1.74 2.56
C GLY A 16 18.99 0.36 2.31
N PHE A 17 17.85 0.06 2.93
CA PHE A 17 17.11 -1.17 2.66
C PHE A 17 16.62 -1.21 1.20
N PHE A 18 16.04 -0.12 0.71
CA PHE A 18 15.44 -0.05 -0.63
C PHE A 18 16.42 -0.37 -1.74
N VAL A 19 17.65 0.16 -1.68
CA VAL A 19 18.70 -0.09 -2.67
C VAL A 19 19.04 -1.59 -2.79
N LEU A 20 19.01 -2.31 -1.67
CA LEU A 20 19.28 -3.75 -1.65
C LEU A 20 18.05 -4.60 -2.00
N ASN A 21 16.86 -4.08 -1.71
CA ASN A 21 15.62 -4.81 -1.96
C ASN A 21 15.12 -4.63 -3.41
N TYR A 22 15.07 -3.40 -3.93
CA TYR A 22 14.49 -3.12 -5.25
C TYR A 22 15.57 -2.90 -6.31
N PRO A 23 15.46 -3.48 -7.51
CA PRO A 23 14.39 -4.38 -7.99
C PRO A 23 14.66 -5.87 -7.74
N LYS A 24 15.85 -6.24 -7.26
CA LYS A 24 16.36 -7.63 -7.25
C LYS A 24 15.85 -8.48 -6.08
N GLY A 25 15.36 -7.85 -4.99
CA GLY A 25 14.88 -8.57 -3.80
C GLY A 25 15.98 -9.32 -3.06
N LEU A 26 17.18 -8.71 -2.95
CA LEU A 26 18.35 -9.36 -2.32
C LEU A 26 18.17 -9.58 -0.82
N ILE A 27 17.37 -8.73 -0.15
CA ILE A 27 17.05 -8.81 1.25
C ILE A 27 15.54 -8.63 1.46
N PHE A 28 15.01 -9.17 2.57
CA PHE A 28 13.62 -9.01 2.96
C PHE A 28 13.53 -8.17 4.24
N LEU A 29 12.53 -7.30 4.30
CA LEU A 29 12.27 -6.45 5.48
C LEU A 29 11.86 -7.27 6.70
N GLY A 30 11.08 -8.32 6.48
CA GLY A 30 10.47 -9.14 7.52
C GLY A 30 9.41 -8.39 8.34
N ASP A 31 8.74 -9.11 9.24
CA ASP A 31 7.70 -8.52 10.09
C ASP A 31 8.27 -7.51 11.09
N SER A 32 9.44 -7.81 11.67
CA SER A 32 10.11 -6.91 12.61
C SER A 32 10.49 -5.56 11.98
N GLY A 33 10.99 -5.56 10.75
CA GLY A 33 11.28 -4.33 10.03
C GLY A 33 10.01 -3.56 9.67
N ALA A 34 8.95 -4.24 9.25
CA ALA A 34 7.66 -3.62 8.96
C ALA A 34 7.04 -2.98 10.21
N TYR A 35 7.08 -3.66 11.37
CA TYR A 35 6.59 -3.12 12.64
C TYR A 35 7.43 -1.93 13.11
N LEU A 36 8.76 -1.99 12.96
CA LEU A 36 9.65 -0.89 13.30
C LEU A 36 9.32 0.37 12.48
N ILE A 37 9.15 0.23 11.16
CA ILE A 37 8.77 1.35 10.29
C ILE A 37 7.39 1.89 10.69
N GLY A 38 6.41 1.02 10.90
CA GLY A 38 5.07 1.41 11.33
C GLY A 38 5.07 2.16 12.66
N PHE A 39 5.85 1.70 13.64
CA PHE A 39 6.05 2.39 14.92
C PHE A 39 6.64 3.80 14.73
N TRP A 40 7.70 3.93 13.94
CA TRP A 40 8.34 5.23 13.70
C TRP A 40 7.43 6.22 12.97
N ILE A 41 6.68 5.76 11.95
CA ILE A 41 5.70 6.61 11.25
C ILE A 41 4.63 7.08 12.22
N SER A 42 4.10 6.19 13.06
CA SER A 42 3.07 6.53 14.06
C SER A 42 3.60 7.53 15.10
N LEU A 43 4.81 7.32 15.60
CA LEU A 43 5.43 8.21 16.56
C LEU A 43 5.67 9.61 15.97
N LEU A 44 6.22 9.69 14.77
CA LEU A 44 6.46 10.96 14.09
C LEU A 44 5.15 11.70 13.79
N SER A 45 4.11 10.98 13.38
CA SER A 45 2.77 11.52 13.14
C SER A 45 2.17 12.11 14.41
N LEU A 46 2.26 11.38 15.52
CA LEU A 46 1.75 11.83 16.83
C LEU A 46 2.51 13.08 17.31
N LEU A 47 3.83 13.07 17.20
CA LEU A 47 4.66 14.23 17.58
C LEU A 47 4.37 15.46 16.72
N LEU A 48 4.12 15.25 15.42
CA LEU A 48 3.81 16.33 14.48
C LEU A 48 2.49 17.00 14.83
N VAL A 49 1.42 16.24 14.96
CA VAL A 49 0.09 16.75 15.24
C VAL A 49 0.01 17.39 16.61
N ASN A 50 0.63 16.79 17.66
CA ASN A 50 0.60 17.36 19.00
C ASN A 50 1.45 18.64 19.16
N ARG A 51 2.43 18.88 18.30
CA ARG A 51 3.29 20.08 18.37
C ARG A 51 2.86 21.21 17.46
N HIS A 52 2.01 20.94 16.51
CA HIS A 52 1.60 21.88 15.47
C HIS A 52 0.09 21.85 15.31
N GLU A 53 -0.62 22.70 16.05
CA GLU A 53 -2.09 22.80 16.04
C GLU A 53 -2.68 23.10 14.64
N GLU A 54 -1.87 23.68 13.76
CA GLU A 54 -2.23 23.95 12.37
C GLU A 54 -2.27 22.71 11.48
N VAL A 55 -1.67 21.59 11.91
CA VAL A 55 -1.66 20.32 11.16
C VAL A 55 -2.92 19.55 11.47
N SER A 56 -3.68 19.23 10.44
CA SER A 56 -4.88 18.41 10.58
C SER A 56 -4.57 16.99 11.01
N ASP A 57 -5.34 16.41 11.94
CA ASP A 57 -5.26 15.01 12.37
C ASP A 57 -5.46 14.03 11.19
N TRP A 58 -6.13 14.47 10.14
CA TRP A 58 -6.34 13.70 8.91
C TRP A 58 -5.11 13.65 8.00
N PHE A 59 -4.14 14.53 8.21
CA PHE A 59 -2.91 14.55 7.41
C PHE A 59 -2.12 13.24 7.51
N PRO A 60 -1.68 12.77 8.70
CA PRO A 60 -0.94 11.52 8.82
C PRO A 60 -1.81 10.31 8.45
N LEU A 61 -3.11 10.36 8.72
CA LEU A 61 -4.03 9.29 8.33
C LEU A 61 -4.08 9.14 6.80
N LEU A 62 -4.25 10.24 6.07
CA LEU A 62 -4.30 10.22 4.61
C LEU A 62 -2.93 9.87 3.98
N LEU A 63 -1.84 10.29 4.62
CA LEU A 63 -0.48 9.94 4.20
C LEU A 63 -0.28 8.41 4.18
N CYS A 64 -0.80 7.70 5.18
CA CYS A 64 -0.72 6.25 5.31
C CYS A 64 -2.01 5.53 4.86
N PHE A 65 -2.87 6.19 4.09
CA PHE A 65 -4.24 5.72 3.86
C PHE A 65 -4.30 4.40 3.08
N TYR A 66 -3.43 4.22 2.08
CA TYR A 66 -3.41 2.98 1.30
C TYR A 66 -3.22 1.72 2.16
N PRO A 67 -2.16 1.55 2.95
CA PRO A 67 -1.99 0.34 3.77
C PRO A 67 -3.07 0.19 4.84
N ILE A 68 -3.56 1.28 5.42
CA ILE A 68 -4.65 1.25 6.40
C ILE A 68 -5.93 0.75 5.74
N PHE A 69 -6.31 1.32 4.60
CA PHE A 69 -7.53 0.96 3.89
C PHE A 69 -7.48 -0.47 3.35
N GLU A 70 -6.34 -0.89 2.78
CA GLU A 70 -6.11 -2.27 2.33
C GLU A 70 -6.35 -3.28 3.46
N THR A 71 -5.83 -2.99 4.66
CA THR A 71 -5.97 -3.86 5.83
C THR A 71 -7.43 -3.94 6.28
N ILE A 72 -8.09 -2.78 6.48
CA ILE A 72 -9.50 -2.70 6.88
C ILE A 72 -10.40 -3.41 5.86
N PHE A 73 -10.20 -3.13 4.58
CA PHE A 73 -10.97 -3.74 3.50
C PHE A 73 -10.77 -5.26 3.45
N THR A 74 -9.54 -5.75 3.66
CA THR A 74 -9.24 -7.17 3.69
C THR A 74 -9.94 -7.87 4.85
N ILE A 75 -9.91 -7.28 6.06
CA ILE A 75 -10.60 -7.79 7.24
C ILE A 75 -12.11 -7.84 6.96
N PHE A 76 -12.69 -6.73 6.48
CA PHE A 76 -14.11 -6.65 6.14
C PHE A 76 -14.51 -7.71 5.13
N ARG A 77 -13.78 -7.83 4.03
CA ARG A 77 -14.06 -8.80 2.97
C ARG A 77 -14.00 -10.24 3.49
N ARG A 78 -13.03 -10.57 4.33
CA ARG A 78 -12.88 -11.92 4.88
C ARG A 78 -13.98 -12.25 5.85
N TYR A 79 -14.26 -11.35 6.77
CA TYR A 79 -15.26 -11.57 7.81
C TYR A 79 -16.69 -11.61 7.25
N PHE A 80 -17.09 -10.58 6.49
CA PHE A 80 -18.46 -10.43 6.02
C PHE A 80 -18.77 -11.16 4.71
N ILE A 81 -17.83 -11.21 3.77
CA ILE A 81 -18.09 -11.78 2.42
C ILE A 81 -17.69 -13.24 2.37
N LYS A 82 -16.51 -13.59 2.85
CA LYS A 82 -16.01 -14.97 2.81
C LYS A 82 -16.37 -15.83 4.02
N ARG A 83 -16.83 -15.21 5.10
CA ARG A 83 -17.12 -15.88 6.40
C ARG A 83 -15.95 -16.72 6.91
N MET A 84 -14.72 -16.24 6.72
CA MET A 84 -13.47 -16.89 7.13
C MET A 84 -12.79 -16.07 8.23
N SER A 85 -12.02 -16.75 9.09
CA SER A 85 -11.22 -16.07 10.11
C SER A 85 -10.22 -15.08 9.45
N PRO A 86 -10.08 -13.85 9.96
CA PRO A 86 -9.10 -12.87 9.47
C PRO A 86 -7.63 -13.33 9.59
N GLY A 87 -7.30 -14.23 10.49
CA GLY A 87 -5.94 -14.73 10.71
C GLY A 87 -5.43 -15.78 9.71
N LEU A 88 -6.29 -16.34 8.82
CA LEU A 88 -5.86 -17.33 7.85
C LEU A 88 -5.13 -16.68 6.65
N PRO A 89 -4.21 -17.39 5.96
CA PRO A 89 -3.57 -16.88 4.75
C PRO A 89 -4.60 -16.51 3.67
N ASP A 90 -4.43 -15.36 3.02
CA ASP A 90 -5.30 -14.91 1.93
C ASP A 90 -4.48 -14.51 0.72
N SER A 91 -4.93 -14.94 -0.46
CA SER A 91 -4.28 -14.67 -1.74
C SER A 91 -5.00 -13.63 -2.59
N PHE A 92 -5.87 -12.81 -1.99
CA PHE A 92 -6.70 -11.80 -2.66
C PHE A 92 -6.38 -10.36 -2.24
N HIS A 93 -5.19 -10.11 -1.71
CA HIS A 93 -4.68 -8.75 -1.52
C HIS A 93 -4.46 -8.07 -2.87
N LEU A 94 -4.61 -6.76 -2.92
CA LEU A 94 -4.53 -6.01 -4.18
C LEU A 94 -3.20 -6.25 -4.90
N HIS A 95 -2.07 -6.24 -4.20
CA HIS A 95 -0.77 -6.51 -4.81
C HIS A 95 -0.70 -7.91 -5.45
N GLN A 96 -1.30 -8.93 -4.82
CA GLN A 96 -1.34 -10.28 -5.37
C GLN A 96 -2.27 -10.37 -6.59
N LEU A 97 -3.36 -9.60 -6.60
CA LEU A 97 -4.26 -9.52 -7.74
C LEU A 97 -3.59 -8.82 -8.93
N ILE A 98 -2.84 -7.75 -8.69
CA ILE A 98 -2.04 -7.07 -9.72
C ILE A 98 -1.00 -8.05 -10.28
N PHE A 99 -0.23 -8.72 -9.42
CA PHE A 99 0.75 -9.72 -9.83
C PHE A 99 0.12 -10.85 -10.68
N LYS A 100 -1.00 -11.40 -10.24
CA LYS A 100 -1.63 -12.56 -10.89
C LYS A 100 -2.42 -12.19 -12.15
N ARG A 101 -3.03 -11.00 -12.19
CA ARG A 101 -4.03 -10.63 -13.20
C ARG A 101 -3.59 -9.50 -14.12
N ALA A 102 -3.05 -8.39 -13.59
CA ALA A 102 -2.60 -7.27 -14.40
C ALA A 102 -1.30 -7.60 -15.15
N LEU A 103 -0.37 -8.31 -14.49
CA LEU A 103 0.91 -8.70 -15.08
C LEU A 103 0.94 -10.12 -15.65
N ARG A 104 -0.20 -10.69 -15.99
CA ARG A 104 -0.31 -12.07 -16.49
C ARG A 104 0.38 -12.31 -17.84
N TRP A 105 0.58 -11.24 -18.62
CA TRP A 105 1.21 -11.30 -19.94
C TRP A 105 2.72 -11.48 -19.91
N ILE A 106 3.34 -11.31 -18.75
CA ILE A 106 4.77 -11.53 -18.57
C ILE A 106 4.96 -13.03 -18.38
N ALA A 107 5.71 -13.67 -19.27
CA ALA A 107 5.93 -15.11 -19.33
C ALA A 107 6.61 -15.69 -18.07
N ILE A 108 6.61 -17.02 -17.93
CA ILE A 108 6.88 -17.70 -16.65
C ILE A 108 8.22 -18.44 -16.74
N ASP A 109 9.32 -17.70 -16.84
CA ASP A 109 10.64 -18.27 -16.49
C ASP A 109 11.05 -17.77 -15.09
N ASN A 110 11.95 -18.46 -14.37
CA ASN A 110 12.32 -18.12 -13.00
C ASN A 110 12.91 -16.71 -12.88
N ASP A 111 13.71 -16.27 -13.84
CA ASP A 111 14.21 -14.89 -13.93
C ASP A 111 13.09 -13.85 -14.16
N GLU A 112 12.09 -14.22 -14.92
CA GLU A 112 10.92 -13.37 -15.20
C GLU A 112 9.97 -13.26 -14.02
N ARG A 113 9.95 -14.24 -13.11
CA ARG A 113 9.14 -14.17 -11.89
C ARG A 113 9.60 -13.06 -10.95
N ASN A 114 10.89 -12.91 -10.75
CA ASN A 114 11.46 -11.82 -9.95
C ASN A 114 11.20 -10.46 -10.60
N LYS A 115 11.38 -10.37 -11.91
CA LYS A 115 11.06 -9.19 -12.71
C LYS A 115 9.57 -8.82 -12.62
N LYS A 116 8.68 -9.80 -12.73
CA LYS A 116 7.24 -9.61 -12.58
C LYS A 116 6.86 -9.14 -11.18
N ASN A 117 7.52 -9.67 -10.14
CA ASN A 117 7.29 -9.23 -8.76
C ASN A 117 7.71 -7.76 -8.56
N SER A 118 8.89 -7.37 -9.03
CA SER A 118 9.35 -5.97 -8.94
C SER A 118 8.48 -5.02 -9.76
N MET A 119 7.92 -5.44 -10.89
CA MET A 119 6.98 -4.63 -11.68
C MET A 119 5.62 -4.41 -11.00
N THR A 120 5.29 -5.15 -9.95
CA THR A 120 4.06 -4.91 -9.16
C THR A 120 4.19 -3.65 -8.31
N ALA A 121 5.39 -3.34 -7.81
CA ALA A 121 5.63 -2.23 -6.90
C ALA A 121 5.26 -0.84 -7.48
N PRO A 122 5.59 -0.47 -8.73
CA PRO A 122 5.21 0.82 -9.31
C PRO A 122 3.69 1.08 -9.31
N TYR A 123 2.86 0.05 -9.52
CA TYR A 123 1.40 0.20 -9.46
C TYR A 123 0.94 0.59 -8.06
N LEU A 124 1.55 -0.02 -7.04
CA LEU A 124 1.24 0.29 -5.65
C LEU A 124 1.76 1.68 -5.25
N TRP A 125 2.91 2.09 -5.77
CA TRP A 125 3.44 3.45 -5.56
C TRP A 125 2.52 4.51 -6.15
N ILE A 126 2.04 4.31 -7.39
CA ILE A 126 1.07 5.23 -8.02
C ILE A 126 -0.19 5.31 -7.17
N LEU A 127 -0.70 4.17 -6.70
CA LEU A 127 -1.88 4.15 -5.84
C LEU A 127 -1.63 4.88 -4.51
N SER A 128 -0.46 4.69 -3.89
CA SER A 128 -0.07 5.40 -2.66
C SER A 128 0.07 6.91 -2.90
N LEU A 129 0.66 7.32 -4.03
CA LEU A 129 0.79 8.74 -4.39
C LEU A 129 -0.57 9.42 -4.52
N PHE A 130 -1.61 8.68 -4.90
CA PHE A 130 -2.97 9.21 -4.98
C PHE A 130 -3.55 9.64 -3.62
N SER A 131 -3.04 9.12 -2.51
CA SER A 131 -3.35 9.59 -1.15
C SER A 131 -2.30 10.55 -0.60
N ILE A 132 -1.03 10.34 -0.91
CA ILE A 132 0.10 11.13 -0.39
C ILE A 132 0.08 12.56 -0.93
N ILE A 133 -0.14 12.74 -2.25
CA ILE A 133 -0.11 14.07 -2.87
C ILE A 133 -1.16 15.02 -2.27
N PRO A 134 -2.46 14.63 -2.19
CA PRO A 134 -3.45 15.48 -1.54
C PRO A 134 -3.16 15.72 -0.04
N ALA A 135 -2.62 14.73 0.65
CA ALA A 135 -2.22 14.90 2.05
C ALA A 135 -1.21 16.04 2.20
N ILE A 136 -0.17 16.06 1.37
CA ILE A 136 0.88 17.11 1.40
C ILE A 136 0.32 18.47 0.96
N LEU A 137 -0.53 18.52 -0.05
CA LEU A 137 -1.06 19.78 -0.57
C LEU A 137 -2.06 20.45 0.37
N PHE A 138 -2.86 19.65 1.09
CA PHE A 138 -3.97 20.11 1.92
C PHE A 138 -3.81 19.81 3.40
N TRP A 139 -2.59 19.66 3.90
CA TRP A 139 -2.25 19.24 5.26
C TRP A 139 -2.93 20.02 6.40
N ARG A 140 -3.34 21.28 6.15
CA ARG A 140 -4.09 22.14 7.09
C ARG A 140 -5.61 21.96 6.99
N TYR A 141 -6.13 21.48 5.86
CA TYR A 141 -7.56 21.56 5.55
C TYR A 141 -8.29 20.25 5.89
N HIS A 142 -8.74 20.14 7.13
CA HIS A 142 -9.38 18.96 7.69
C HIS A 142 -10.51 18.37 6.81
N GLN A 143 -11.41 19.23 6.29
CA GLN A 143 -12.55 18.79 5.46
C GLN A 143 -12.10 18.29 4.08
N ILE A 144 -11.11 18.95 3.47
CA ILE A 144 -10.58 18.53 2.16
C ILE A 144 -9.92 17.15 2.28
N LEU A 145 -9.15 16.93 3.35
CA LEU A 145 -8.51 15.63 3.58
C LEU A 145 -9.51 14.50 3.77
N LYS A 146 -10.65 14.75 4.46
CA LYS A 146 -11.75 13.77 4.58
C LYS A 146 -12.35 13.43 3.22
N ILE A 147 -12.60 14.45 2.38
CA ILE A 147 -13.14 14.25 1.03
C ILE A 147 -12.15 13.43 0.19
N CYS A 148 -10.85 13.75 0.26
CA CYS A 148 -9.81 12.98 -0.43
C CYS A 148 -9.74 11.52 0.03
N ALA A 149 -9.87 11.26 1.33
CA ALA A 149 -9.92 9.90 1.88
C ALA A 149 -11.15 9.13 1.35
N PHE A 150 -12.30 9.78 1.27
CA PHE A 150 -13.52 9.20 0.72
C PHE A 150 -13.37 8.88 -0.77
N ILE A 151 -12.85 9.82 -1.57
CA ILE A 151 -12.59 9.62 -3.01
C ILE A 151 -11.60 8.47 -3.22
N PHE A 152 -10.51 8.43 -2.44
CA PHE A 152 -9.55 7.33 -2.48
C PHE A 152 -10.23 5.98 -2.23
N SER A 153 -11.09 5.90 -1.22
CA SER A 153 -11.81 4.67 -0.87
C SER A 153 -12.68 4.17 -2.03
N LEU A 154 -13.40 5.07 -2.70
CA LEU A 154 -14.22 4.74 -3.87
C LEU A 154 -13.36 4.27 -5.06
N CYS A 155 -12.27 4.97 -5.35
CA CYS A 155 -11.33 4.60 -6.41
C CYS A 155 -10.68 3.24 -6.15
N TYR A 156 -10.27 2.98 -4.90
CA TYR A 156 -9.72 1.68 -4.50
C TYR A 156 -10.74 0.55 -4.70
N LEU A 157 -11.97 0.72 -4.22
CA LEU A 157 -13.03 -0.28 -4.37
C LEU A 157 -13.35 -0.54 -5.83
N TRP A 158 -13.43 0.51 -6.65
CA TRP A 158 -13.65 0.37 -8.08
C TRP A 158 -12.50 -0.40 -8.75
N LEU A 159 -11.25 -0.05 -8.45
CA LEU A 159 -10.08 -0.72 -8.97
C LEU A 159 -10.06 -2.20 -8.56
N TYR A 160 -10.30 -2.49 -7.29
CA TYR A 160 -10.36 -3.85 -6.76
C TYR A 160 -11.42 -4.69 -7.49
N VAL A 161 -12.65 -4.18 -7.59
CA VAL A 161 -13.76 -4.87 -8.26
C VAL A 161 -13.43 -5.07 -9.74
N SER A 162 -12.87 -4.07 -10.41
CA SER A 162 -12.47 -4.16 -11.81
C SER A 162 -11.45 -5.27 -12.05
N ILE A 163 -10.42 -5.37 -11.21
CA ILE A 163 -9.40 -6.43 -11.31
C ILE A 163 -10.01 -7.80 -10.97
N VAL A 164 -10.91 -7.89 -9.98
CA VAL A 164 -11.56 -9.16 -9.61
C VAL A 164 -12.51 -9.63 -10.70
N ARG A 165 -13.27 -8.73 -11.32
CA ARG A 165 -14.22 -9.04 -12.41
C ARG A 165 -13.56 -9.34 -13.75
N PHE A 166 -12.27 -9.07 -13.89
CA PHE A 166 -11.52 -9.34 -15.12
C PHE A 166 -11.50 -10.85 -15.41
N LYS A 167 -12.58 -11.32 -16.06
CA LYS A 167 -12.72 -12.73 -16.48
C LYS A 167 -11.65 -13.01 -17.54
N THR A 168 -10.83 -14.03 -17.30
CA THR A 168 -9.96 -14.58 -18.34
C THR A 168 -10.83 -14.96 -19.54
N PRO A 169 -10.60 -14.43 -20.76
CA PRO A 169 -11.33 -14.85 -21.93
C PRO A 169 -11.22 -16.37 -22.10
N LYS A 170 -12.33 -17.05 -22.35
CA LYS A 170 -12.41 -18.53 -22.42
C LYS A 170 -11.45 -19.14 -23.46
N PHE A 171 -11.07 -18.38 -24.50
CA PHE A 171 -10.14 -18.83 -25.54
C PHE A 171 -8.66 -18.91 -25.08
N MET A 172 -8.31 -18.40 -23.88
CA MET A 172 -6.95 -18.50 -23.31
C MET A 172 -6.82 -19.65 -22.30
N ILE A 173 -7.87 -20.38 -22.05
CA ILE A 173 -7.82 -21.59 -21.24
C ILE A 173 -7.43 -22.73 -22.19
N GLN A 174 -6.11 -22.92 -22.43
CA GLN A 174 -5.66 -24.18 -22.98
C GLN A 174 -5.99 -25.27 -21.95
N ARG A 175 -7.01 -26.09 -22.29
CA ARG A 175 -7.18 -27.38 -21.65
C ARG A 175 -5.96 -28.23 -22.03
N LYS A 176 -5.14 -28.58 -21.05
CA LYS A 176 -4.32 -29.79 -21.13
C LYS A 176 -5.20 -30.97 -20.89
#